data_d22ad48ff136e578458483fd5dd899f3
#
_entry.id   d22ad48ff136e578458483fd5dd899f3
#
_cell.length_a   1.000
_cell.length_b   1.000
_cell.length_c   1.000
_cell.angle_alpha   90.00
_cell.angle_beta   90.00
_cell.angle_gamma   90.00
#
_symmetry.space_group_name_H-M   'P 1'
#
loop_
_entity.id
_entity.type
_entity.pdbx_description
1 polymer ?
#
loop_
_entity_poly.entity_id
_entity_poly.type
_entity_poly.pdbx_seq_one_letter_code
_entity_poly.pdbx_strand_id
1 'polypeptide(L)'
;AASQLAASQIAASPKLARYKPFVEETRRSQPFNLSQPVERALTVRGPYVGKDPIVQFYDTELSLLRFEDPAGGKEPINMELLLSKLGSSTDAALRARALHSLSEGLKGFERVAALSLNVVAGGWLVENKERGYATVRSRRNVSNNVPDSVVESLLEGVRTTGVALSKRYYALKKGVLAKTQGLSALTWSDRNAPIDVGAGAEKEVSWEEAVGMVKA
;
A
#
# COMPACT_ATOMS: atom_id res chain seq x y z
N ALA A 1 37.27 -7.82 -9.29
CA ALA A 1 37.93 -9.10 -8.95
C ALA A 1 37.10 -9.93 -7.95
N ALA A 2 36.79 -9.46 -6.73
CA ALA A 2 36.03 -10.23 -5.71
C ALA A 2 34.61 -10.64 -6.19
N SER A 3 33.95 -9.79 -6.93
CA SER A 3 32.62 -10.03 -7.49
C SER A 3 32.59 -11.15 -8.54
N GLN A 4 33.60 -11.24 -9.39
CA GLN A 4 33.74 -12.30 -10.40
C GLN A 4 34.10 -13.64 -9.75
N LEU A 5 34.95 -13.63 -8.72
CA LEU A 5 35.33 -14.81 -7.96
C LEU A 5 34.12 -15.46 -7.27
N ALA A 6 33.28 -14.67 -6.62
CA ALA A 6 32.07 -15.19 -6.00
C ALA A 6 31.06 -15.76 -6.99
N ALA A 7 30.96 -15.18 -8.22
CA ALA A 7 30.10 -15.73 -9.26
C ALA A 7 30.59 -17.09 -9.75
N SER A 8 31.90 -17.25 -9.96
CA SER A 8 32.49 -18.52 -10.38
C SER A 8 32.37 -19.60 -9.30
N GLN A 9 32.52 -19.26 -8.03
CA GLN A 9 32.34 -20.18 -6.91
C GLN A 9 30.88 -20.66 -6.78
N ILE A 10 29.90 -19.77 -6.95
CA ILE A 10 28.47 -20.12 -6.94
C ILE A 10 28.13 -21.04 -8.11
N ALA A 11 28.68 -20.76 -9.32
CA ALA A 11 28.46 -21.58 -10.49
C ALA A 11 29.11 -22.98 -10.38
N ALA A 12 30.20 -23.09 -9.64
CA ALA A 12 30.97 -24.34 -9.48
C ALA A 12 30.40 -25.27 -8.40
N SER A 13 29.48 -24.80 -7.51
CA SER A 13 28.98 -25.59 -6.40
C SER A 13 27.45 -25.67 -6.39
N PRO A 14 26.85 -26.87 -6.59
CA PRO A 14 25.39 -27.05 -6.48
C PRO A 14 24.83 -26.61 -5.12
N LYS A 15 25.61 -26.72 -4.04
CA LYS A 15 25.20 -26.28 -2.70
C LYS A 15 25.08 -24.75 -2.61
N LEU A 16 25.87 -24.02 -3.37
CA LEU A 16 25.87 -22.56 -3.39
C LEU A 16 24.88 -22.00 -4.45
N ALA A 17 24.46 -22.79 -5.41
CA ALA A 17 23.57 -22.36 -6.49
C ALA A 17 22.24 -21.75 -5.96
N ARG A 18 21.71 -22.27 -4.85
CA ARG A 18 20.50 -21.74 -4.20
C ARG A 18 20.66 -20.31 -3.67
N TYR A 19 21.87 -19.84 -3.43
CA TYR A 19 22.16 -18.47 -2.97
C TYR A 19 22.40 -17.47 -4.11
N LYS A 20 22.36 -17.93 -5.36
CA LYS A 20 22.56 -17.07 -6.53
C LYS A 20 21.63 -15.86 -6.54
N PRO A 21 20.31 -15.98 -6.31
CA PRO A 21 19.40 -14.83 -6.29
C PRO A 21 19.80 -13.80 -5.23
N PHE A 22 20.13 -14.24 -4.02
CA PHE A 22 20.57 -13.37 -2.92
C PHE A 22 21.85 -12.58 -3.28
N VAL A 23 22.83 -13.24 -3.90
CA VAL A 23 24.08 -12.59 -4.31
C VAL A 23 23.84 -11.60 -5.45
N GLU A 24 22.98 -11.94 -6.40
CA GLU A 24 22.60 -11.04 -7.50
C GLU A 24 21.87 -9.78 -6.97
N GLU A 25 20.96 -9.95 -6.03
CA GLU A 25 20.25 -8.86 -5.37
C GLU A 25 21.24 -7.94 -4.61
N THR A 26 22.11 -8.52 -3.78
CA THR A 26 23.14 -7.78 -3.05
C THR A 26 24.07 -6.99 -3.99
N ARG A 27 24.45 -7.57 -5.12
CA ARG A 27 25.28 -6.89 -6.13
C ARG A 27 24.58 -5.75 -6.83
N ARG A 28 23.28 -5.87 -7.06
CA ARG A 28 22.48 -4.84 -7.73
C ARG A 28 22.39 -3.59 -6.88
N SER A 29 22.31 -3.73 -5.57
CA SER A 29 22.31 -2.60 -4.63
C SER A 29 23.70 -1.99 -4.38
N GLN A 30 24.78 -2.75 -4.62
CA GLN A 30 26.15 -2.33 -4.34
C GLN A 30 26.57 -0.96 -4.92
N PRO A 31 26.21 -0.59 -6.19
CA PRO A 31 26.57 0.71 -6.75
C PRO A 31 26.01 1.91 -6.00
N PHE A 32 24.94 1.69 -5.22
CA PHE A 32 24.23 2.73 -4.47
C PHE A 32 24.61 2.78 -2.98
N ASN A 33 25.56 1.97 -2.56
CA ASN A 33 26.09 2.01 -1.21
C ASN A 33 27.01 3.21 -1.04
N LEU A 34 26.84 3.92 0.06
CA LEU A 34 27.72 5.00 0.48
C LEU A 34 28.96 4.43 1.18
N SER A 35 29.90 5.29 1.57
CA SER A 35 31.06 4.82 2.33
C SER A 35 30.64 4.23 3.69
N GLN A 36 31.36 3.24 4.18
CA GLN A 36 31.03 2.55 5.42
C GLN A 36 30.82 3.47 6.63
N PRO A 37 31.62 4.53 6.87
CA PRO A 37 31.34 5.49 7.95
C PRO A 37 30.00 6.21 7.80
N VAL A 38 29.63 6.56 6.55
CA VAL A 38 28.36 7.25 6.25
C VAL A 38 27.18 6.30 6.46
N GLU A 39 27.23 5.08 5.92
CA GLU A 39 26.20 4.06 6.16
C GLU A 39 25.97 3.79 7.64
N ARG A 40 27.06 3.65 8.40
CA ARG A 40 26.99 3.47 9.85
C ARG A 40 26.33 4.67 10.54
N ALA A 41 26.69 5.90 10.15
CA ALA A 41 26.12 7.11 10.73
C ALA A 41 24.61 7.22 10.45
N LEU A 42 24.18 6.90 9.22
CA LEU A 42 22.76 6.89 8.83
C LEU A 42 22.01 5.80 9.59
N THR A 43 22.55 4.59 9.68
CA THR A 43 21.91 3.46 10.39
C THR A 43 21.69 3.76 11.87
N VAL A 44 22.71 4.30 12.56
CA VAL A 44 22.60 4.62 14.00
C VAL A 44 21.60 5.73 14.27
N ARG A 45 21.47 6.70 13.37
CA ARG A 45 20.54 7.83 13.50
C ARG A 45 19.12 7.52 13.02
N GLY A 46 18.96 6.54 12.13
CA GLY A 46 17.68 6.22 11.47
C GLY A 46 16.48 6.17 12.43
N PRO A 47 16.54 5.44 13.56
CA PRO A 47 15.44 5.36 14.51
C PRO A 47 15.00 6.70 15.12
N TYR A 48 15.85 7.72 15.06
CA TYR A 48 15.62 9.02 15.74
C TYR A 48 15.54 10.21 14.80
N VAL A 49 15.85 10.04 13.51
CA VAL A 49 15.94 11.15 12.54
C VAL A 49 15.28 10.79 11.22
N GLY A 50 14.51 11.71 10.68
CA GLY A 50 13.89 11.59 9.36
C GLY A 50 12.64 10.74 9.33
N LYS A 51 12.61 9.74 8.44
CA LYS A 51 11.40 8.99 8.11
C LYS A 51 10.87 8.15 9.28
N ASP A 52 11.73 7.40 9.97
CA ASP A 52 11.27 6.39 10.93
C ASP A 52 10.50 6.99 12.11
N PRO A 53 11.00 8.01 12.83
CA PRO A 53 10.26 8.61 13.92
C PRO A 53 9.01 9.36 13.44
N ILE A 54 9.01 9.97 12.26
CA ILE A 54 7.84 10.69 11.77
C ILE A 54 6.72 9.73 11.34
N VAL A 55 7.06 8.56 10.81
CA VAL A 55 6.07 7.51 10.50
C VAL A 55 5.46 6.97 11.78
N GLN A 56 6.28 6.68 12.79
CA GLN A 56 5.80 6.23 14.10
C GLN A 56 4.88 7.29 14.76
N PHE A 57 5.25 8.55 14.68
CA PHE A 57 4.42 9.65 15.18
C PHE A 57 3.09 9.72 14.42
N TYR A 58 3.14 9.67 13.07
CA TYR A 58 1.94 9.66 12.23
C TYR A 58 0.99 8.52 12.59
N ASP A 59 1.50 7.29 12.69
CA ASP A 59 0.70 6.10 13.01
C ASP A 59 0.09 6.20 14.41
N THR A 60 0.86 6.72 15.39
CA THR A 60 0.38 6.94 16.75
C THR A 60 -0.78 7.94 16.76
N GLU A 61 -0.59 9.12 16.17
CA GLU A 61 -1.60 10.18 16.14
C GLU A 61 -2.86 9.72 15.35
N LEU A 62 -2.67 9.02 14.23
CA LEU A 62 -3.76 8.48 13.43
C LEU A 62 -4.60 7.47 14.22
N SER A 63 -3.96 6.62 15.02
CA SER A 63 -4.64 5.62 15.86
C SER A 63 -5.49 6.20 16.97
N LEU A 64 -5.19 7.43 17.40
CA LEU A 64 -5.94 8.16 18.44
C LEU A 64 -7.19 8.83 17.89
N LEU A 65 -7.33 8.98 16.57
CA LEU A 65 -8.51 9.60 15.98
C LEU A 65 -9.76 8.80 16.29
N ARG A 66 -10.82 9.53 16.55
CA ARG A 66 -12.17 8.98 16.79
C ARG A 66 -13.16 9.64 15.85
N PHE A 67 -14.09 8.86 15.37
CA PHE A 67 -15.04 9.25 14.33
C PHE A 67 -16.46 9.02 14.83
N GLU A 68 -17.38 9.88 14.40
CA GLU A 68 -18.80 9.67 14.64
C GLU A 68 -19.26 8.36 13.99
N ASP A 69 -20.03 7.55 14.73
CA ASP A 69 -20.57 6.30 14.19
C ASP A 69 -21.68 6.59 13.15
N PRO A 70 -21.47 6.26 11.85
CA PRO A 70 -22.47 6.51 10.81
C PRO A 70 -23.78 5.72 10.99
N ALA A 71 -23.77 4.70 11.87
CA ALA A 71 -24.98 3.95 12.25
C ALA A 71 -25.78 4.61 13.37
N GLY A 72 -25.32 5.74 13.91
CA GLY A 72 -26.00 6.47 14.99
C GLY A 72 -25.66 5.96 16.39
N GLY A 73 -24.58 5.21 16.55
CA GLY A 73 -24.05 4.84 17.87
C GLY A 73 -23.61 6.07 18.65
N LYS A 74 -23.78 6.03 19.98
CA LYS A 74 -23.40 7.16 20.86
C LYS A 74 -21.89 7.26 21.07
N GLU A 75 -21.19 6.15 21.01
CA GLU A 75 -19.75 6.09 21.22
C GLU A 75 -18.99 6.29 19.91
N PRO A 76 -17.95 7.13 19.91
CA PRO A 76 -17.10 7.30 18.74
C PRO A 76 -16.37 5.99 18.40
N ILE A 77 -16.18 5.76 17.11
CA ILE A 77 -15.51 4.57 16.60
C ILE A 77 -14.11 4.89 16.05
N ASN A 78 -13.27 3.87 15.91
CA ASN A 78 -11.96 3.99 15.30
C ASN A 78 -12.06 3.97 13.75
N MET A 79 -10.94 4.25 13.09
CA MET A 79 -10.88 4.32 11.64
C MET A 79 -11.19 2.98 10.96
N GLU A 80 -10.74 1.86 11.52
CA GLU A 80 -10.93 0.54 10.93
C GLU A 80 -12.41 0.17 10.87
N LEU A 81 -13.16 0.41 11.96
CA LEU A 81 -14.59 0.18 11.98
C LEU A 81 -15.34 1.11 11.03
N LEU A 82 -14.91 2.38 10.95
CA LEU A 82 -15.50 3.34 10.01
C LEU A 82 -15.28 2.92 8.55
N LEU A 83 -14.04 2.54 8.19
CA LEU A 83 -13.69 2.07 6.85
C LEU A 83 -14.39 0.75 6.52
N SER A 84 -14.56 -0.14 7.48
CA SER A 84 -15.36 -1.36 7.31
C SER A 84 -16.81 -1.03 6.96
N LYS A 85 -17.46 -0.12 7.69
CA LYS A 85 -18.82 0.33 7.39
C LYS A 85 -18.92 1.00 6.03
N LEU A 86 -17.93 1.80 5.65
CA LEU A 86 -17.85 2.43 4.33
C LEU A 86 -17.68 1.41 3.20
N GLY A 87 -16.87 0.37 3.40
CA GLY A 87 -16.51 -0.60 2.37
C GLY A 87 -17.47 -1.78 2.22
N SER A 88 -18.10 -2.22 3.31
CA SER A 88 -18.90 -3.46 3.32
C SER A 88 -20.42 -3.24 3.39
N SER A 89 -20.88 -2.04 3.74
CA SER A 89 -22.33 -1.81 3.88
C SER A 89 -23.05 -1.82 2.53
N THR A 90 -24.21 -2.48 2.50
CA THR A 90 -25.16 -2.42 1.38
C THR A 90 -26.04 -1.16 1.43
N ASP A 91 -26.12 -0.47 2.58
CA ASP A 91 -26.84 0.79 2.74
C ASP A 91 -26.02 1.97 2.21
N ALA A 92 -26.46 2.56 1.10
CA ALA A 92 -25.80 3.71 0.48
C ALA A 92 -25.80 4.96 1.38
N ALA A 93 -26.87 5.18 2.16
CA ALA A 93 -26.95 6.32 3.07
C ALA A 93 -25.94 6.16 4.23
N LEU A 94 -25.75 4.94 4.73
CA LEU A 94 -24.73 4.65 5.74
C LEU A 94 -23.33 4.87 5.18
N ARG A 95 -23.04 4.42 3.96
CA ARG A 95 -21.75 4.67 3.31
C ARG A 95 -21.48 6.17 3.12
N ALA A 96 -22.49 6.95 2.73
CA ALA A 96 -22.36 8.41 2.58
C ALA A 96 -22.06 9.08 3.94
N ARG A 97 -22.78 8.70 5.01
CA ARG A 97 -22.46 9.20 6.36
C ARG A 97 -21.08 8.78 6.83
N ALA A 98 -20.64 7.54 6.55
CA ALA A 98 -19.30 7.08 6.88
C ALA A 98 -18.19 7.90 6.17
N LEU A 99 -18.37 8.21 4.88
CA LEU A 99 -17.43 9.07 4.16
C LEU A 99 -17.41 10.49 4.72
N HIS A 100 -18.57 11.03 5.10
CA HIS A 100 -18.68 12.34 5.75
C HIS A 100 -17.96 12.36 7.10
N SER A 101 -18.23 11.37 7.98
CA SER A 101 -17.56 11.23 9.27
C SER A 101 -16.05 11.11 9.12
N LEU A 102 -15.57 10.33 8.14
CA LEU A 102 -14.14 10.23 7.82
C LEU A 102 -13.55 11.59 7.45
N SER A 103 -14.24 12.32 6.56
CA SER A 103 -13.76 13.62 6.09
C SER A 103 -13.71 14.66 7.22
N GLU A 104 -14.73 14.71 8.07
CA GLU A 104 -14.74 15.61 9.21
C GLU A 104 -13.68 15.26 10.26
N GLY A 105 -13.55 13.98 10.60
CA GLY A 105 -12.57 13.53 11.59
C GLY A 105 -11.11 13.72 11.17
N LEU A 106 -10.83 13.73 9.87
CA LEU A 106 -9.48 13.96 9.35
C LEU A 106 -9.09 15.45 9.25
N LYS A 107 -10.03 16.40 9.30
CA LYS A 107 -9.72 17.83 9.17
C LYS A 107 -8.66 18.33 10.17
N GLY A 108 -8.76 17.91 11.44
CA GLY A 108 -7.77 18.26 12.46
C GLY A 108 -6.39 17.62 12.26
N PHE A 109 -6.30 16.57 11.46
CA PHE A 109 -5.09 15.78 11.23
C PHE A 109 -4.25 16.26 10.03
N GLU A 110 -4.77 17.17 9.23
CA GLU A 110 -4.13 17.64 7.98
C GLU A 110 -2.68 18.10 8.16
N ARG A 111 -2.38 18.82 9.26
CA ARG A 111 -1.04 19.34 9.53
C ARG A 111 -0.04 18.22 9.81
N VAL A 112 -0.45 17.21 10.58
CA VAL A 112 0.37 16.03 10.88
C VAL A 112 0.62 15.26 9.59
N ALA A 113 -0.43 15.01 8.81
CA ALA A 113 -0.33 14.30 7.54
C ALA A 113 0.58 15.04 6.54
N ALA A 114 0.43 16.34 6.38
CA ALA A 114 1.25 17.17 5.48
C ALA A 114 2.72 17.18 5.91
N LEU A 115 3.03 17.35 7.20
CA LEU A 115 4.40 17.31 7.71
C LEU A 115 5.02 15.93 7.46
N SER A 116 4.31 14.87 7.81
CA SER A 116 4.78 13.49 7.66
C SER A 116 5.06 13.16 6.19
N LEU A 117 4.15 13.51 5.28
CA LEU A 117 4.33 13.34 3.84
C LEU A 117 5.56 14.10 3.33
N ASN A 118 5.73 15.35 3.75
CA ASN A 118 6.87 16.20 3.33
C ASN A 118 8.20 15.62 3.82
N VAL A 119 8.28 15.15 5.06
CA VAL A 119 9.49 14.52 5.61
C VAL A 119 9.83 13.23 4.86
N VAL A 120 8.84 12.38 4.62
CA VAL A 120 9.05 11.11 3.90
C VAL A 120 9.46 11.37 2.44
N ALA A 121 8.75 12.26 1.74
CA ALA A 121 9.05 12.59 0.34
C ALA A 121 10.40 13.32 0.20
N GLY A 122 10.67 14.28 1.07
CA GLY A 122 11.94 15.01 1.09
C GLY A 122 13.12 14.10 1.42
N GLY A 123 12.99 13.26 2.44
CA GLY A 123 14.00 12.27 2.80
C GLY A 123 14.27 11.28 1.66
N TRP A 124 13.22 10.81 0.99
CA TRP A 124 13.35 9.96 -0.20
C TRP A 124 14.15 10.63 -1.31
N LEU A 125 13.84 11.90 -1.60
CA LEU A 125 14.50 12.67 -2.66
C LEU A 125 15.98 12.90 -2.34
N VAL A 126 16.30 13.30 -1.11
CA VAL A 126 17.68 13.54 -0.65
C VAL A 126 18.49 12.26 -0.74
N GLU A 127 17.99 11.16 -0.18
CA GLU A 127 18.69 9.88 -0.17
C GLU A 127 18.90 9.31 -1.58
N ASN A 128 17.92 9.46 -2.49
CA ASN A 128 18.09 9.08 -3.90
C ASN A 128 19.22 9.85 -4.56
N LYS A 129 19.31 11.16 -4.28
CA LYS A 129 20.38 12.03 -4.82
C LYS A 129 21.75 11.65 -4.24
N GLU A 130 21.85 11.44 -2.95
CA GLU A 130 23.10 11.07 -2.27
C GLU A 130 23.64 9.72 -2.75
N ARG A 131 22.75 8.76 -3.01
CA ARG A 131 23.10 7.41 -3.48
C ARG A 131 23.27 7.31 -4.99
N GLY A 132 23.00 8.38 -5.75
CA GLY A 132 23.18 8.42 -7.20
C GLY A 132 22.13 7.65 -7.99
N TYR A 133 20.92 7.50 -7.48
CA TYR A 133 19.82 6.91 -8.26
C TYR A 133 19.39 7.84 -9.40
N ALA A 134 19.21 7.27 -10.60
CA ALA A 134 18.91 8.05 -11.80
C ALA A 134 17.52 8.71 -11.77
N THR A 135 16.54 8.06 -11.18
CA THR A 135 15.15 8.55 -11.08
C THR A 135 14.59 8.33 -9.69
N VAL A 136 13.50 9.03 -9.37
CA VAL A 136 12.80 8.86 -8.08
C VAL A 136 12.27 7.43 -7.87
N ARG A 137 12.06 6.66 -8.94
CA ARG A 137 11.60 5.26 -8.89
C ARG A 137 12.73 4.24 -8.81
N SER A 138 13.93 4.59 -9.28
CA SER A 138 15.04 3.65 -9.42
C SER A 138 15.37 2.92 -8.12
N ARG A 139 15.36 3.62 -6.99
CA ARG A 139 15.59 3.01 -5.67
C ARG A 139 14.57 1.91 -5.35
N ARG A 140 13.27 2.19 -5.60
CA ARG A 140 12.20 1.21 -5.37
C ARG A 140 12.34 0.01 -6.31
N ASN A 141 12.66 0.26 -7.56
CA ASN A 141 12.83 -0.79 -8.56
C ASN A 141 14.01 -1.70 -8.22
N VAL A 142 15.13 -1.13 -7.80
CA VAL A 142 16.30 -1.89 -7.30
C VAL A 142 15.92 -2.70 -6.06
N SER A 143 15.25 -2.09 -5.07
CA SER A 143 14.80 -2.75 -3.84
C SER A 143 13.80 -3.87 -4.09
N ASN A 144 12.91 -3.71 -5.07
CA ASN A 144 11.93 -4.74 -5.46
C ASN A 144 12.51 -5.78 -6.43
N ASN A 145 13.78 -5.66 -6.80
CA ASN A 145 14.44 -6.54 -7.76
C ASN A 145 13.76 -6.57 -9.14
N VAL A 146 13.21 -5.41 -9.57
CA VAL A 146 12.44 -5.27 -10.82
C VAL A 146 13.17 -4.33 -11.77
N PRO A 147 13.44 -4.74 -13.02
CA PRO A 147 13.98 -3.85 -14.06
C PRO A 147 13.01 -2.70 -14.38
N ASP A 148 13.56 -1.51 -14.69
CA ASP A 148 12.78 -0.34 -15.09
C ASP A 148 11.87 -0.64 -16.30
N SER A 149 12.33 -1.46 -17.24
CA SER A 149 11.55 -1.87 -18.43
C SER A 149 10.27 -2.63 -18.08
N VAL A 150 10.29 -3.44 -17.03
CA VAL A 150 9.09 -4.15 -16.55
C VAL A 150 8.08 -3.16 -15.96
N VAL A 151 8.56 -2.18 -15.19
CA VAL A 151 7.70 -1.13 -14.63
C VAL A 151 7.08 -0.27 -15.74
N GLU A 152 7.86 0.11 -16.76
CA GLU A 152 7.35 0.87 -17.91
C GLU A 152 6.31 0.06 -18.69
N SER A 153 6.56 -1.23 -18.94
CA SER A 153 5.60 -2.11 -19.60
C SER A 153 4.30 -2.26 -18.81
N LEU A 154 4.38 -2.36 -17.48
CA LEU A 154 3.21 -2.39 -16.60
C LEU A 154 2.41 -1.08 -16.72
N LEU A 155 3.08 0.07 -16.62
CA LEU A 155 2.44 1.38 -16.72
C LEU A 155 1.76 1.57 -18.09
N GLU A 156 2.40 1.16 -19.15
CA GLU A 156 1.83 1.23 -20.50
C GLU A 156 0.62 0.30 -20.65
N GLY A 157 0.70 -0.93 -20.15
CA GLY A 157 -0.44 -1.85 -20.12
C GLY A 157 -1.64 -1.27 -19.35
N VAL A 158 -1.38 -0.62 -18.21
CA VAL A 158 -2.44 0.05 -17.44
C VAL A 158 -3.03 1.25 -18.20
N ARG A 159 -2.20 2.05 -18.87
CA ARG A 159 -2.68 3.20 -19.66
C ARG A 159 -3.54 2.77 -20.85
N THR A 160 -3.12 1.72 -21.54
CA THR A 160 -3.78 1.28 -22.79
C THR A 160 -5.03 0.46 -22.53
N THR A 161 -5.03 -0.41 -21.52
CA THR A 161 -6.14 -1.34 -21.27
C THR A 161 -6.91 -1.03 -19.98
N GLY A 162 -6.24 -0.58 -18.94
CA GLY A 162 -6.82 -0.41 -17.60
C GLY A 162 -7.93 0.63 -17.56
N VAL A 163 -7.80 1.73 -18.30
CA VAL A 163 -8.82 2.80 -18.36
C VAL A 163 -10.12 2.29 -18.96
N ALA A 164 -10.04 1.55 -20.07
CA ALA A 164 -11.22 0.98 -20.71
C ALA A 164 -11.90 -0.07 -19.83
N LEU A 165 -11.11 -0.93 -19.19
CA LEU A 165 -11.60 -1.94 -18.25
C LEU A 165 -12.28 -1.29 -17.04
N SER A 166 -11.65 -0.28 -16.43
CA SER A 166 -12.22 0.45 -15.30
C SER A 166 -13.56 1.11 -15.63
N LYS A 167 -13.67 1.74 -16.81
CA LYS A 167 -14.94 2.33 -17.26
C LYS A 167 -16.04 1.27 -17.41
N ARG A 168 -15.72 0.11 -17.98
CA ARG A 168 -16.66 -1.01 -18.11
C ARG A 168 -17.09 -1.54 -16.74
N TYR A 169 -16.14 -1.72 -15.82
CA TYR A 169 -16.41 -2.17 -14.46
C TYR A 169 -17.37 -1.21 -13.73
N TYR A 170 -17.09 0.09 -13.75
CA TYR A 170 -17.96 1.05 -13.06
C TYR A 170 -19.31 1.25 -13.76
N ALA A 171 -19.40 1.06 -15.07
CA ALA A 171 -20.68 1.01 -15.76
C ALA A 171 -21.53 -0.19 -15.32
N LEU A 172 -20.92 -1.38 -15.22
CA LEU A 172 -21.55 -2.58 -14.68
C LEU A 172 -21.99 -2.35 -13.23
N LYS A 173 -21.07 -1.88 -12.39
CA LYS A 173 -21.33 -1.60 -10.96
C LYS A 173 -22.51 -0.63 -10.80
N LYS A 174 -22.55 0.44 -11.57
CA LYS A 174 -23.68 1.38 -11.57
C LYS A 174 -25.00 0.67 -11.89
N GLY A 175 -25.01 -0.18 -12.93
CA GLY A 175 -26.20 -0.93 -13.31
C GLY A 175 -26.70 -1.89 -12.24
N VAL A 176 -25.77 -2.59 -11.57
CA VAL A 176 -26.10 -3.51 -10.47
C VAL A 176 -26.62 -2.73 -9.26
N LEU A 177 -25.91 -1.72 -8.80
CA LEU A 177 -26.32 -0.94 -7.62
C LEU A 177 -27.60 -0.14 -7.84
N ALA A 178 -27.88 0.29 -9.07
CA ALA A 178 -29.17 0.88 -9.41
C ALA A 178 -30.33 -0.12 -9.20
N LYS A 179 -30.15 -1.38 -9.58
CA LYS A 179 -31.16 -2.42 -9.43
C LYS A 179 -31.30 -2.93 -7.99
N THR A 180 -30.18 -3.13 -7.29
CA THR A 180 -30.16 -3.78 -5.96
C THR A 180 -30.33 -2.79 -4.81
N GLN A 181 -29.88 -1.55 -4.98
CA GLN A 181 -29.86 -0.52 -3.93
C GLN A 181 -30.57 0.79 -4.34
N GLY A 182 -31.20 0.86 -5.54
CA GLY A 182 -31.94 2.03 -6.01
C GLY A 182 -31.06 3.27 -6.31
N LEU A 183 -29.76 3.10 -6.52
CA LEU A 183 -28.85 4.22 -6.75
C LEU A 183 -29.01 4.81 -8.15
N SER A 184 -29.25 6.12 -8.23
CA SER A 184 -29.32 6.86 -9.50
C SER A 184 -27.93 7.20 -10.06
N ALA A 185 -26.93 7.38 -9.19
CA ALA A 185 -25.55 7.70 -9.55
C ALA A 185 -24.58 7.06 -8.56
N LEU A 186 -23.35 6.80 -9.01
CA LEU A 186 -22.24 6.40 -8.13
C LEU A 186 -21.56 7.63 -7.57
N THR A 187 -21.27 7.60 -6.29
CA THR A 187 -20.46 8.58 -5.57
C THR A 187 -19.17 7.96 -5.04
N TRP A 188 -18.31 8.75 -4.43
CA TRP A 188 -17.10 8.23 -3.80
C TRP A 188 -17.39 7.21 -2.70
N SER A 189 -18.49 7.37 -1.96
CA SER A 189 -18.90 6.40 -0.94
C SER A 189 -19.26 5.02 -1.51
N ASP A 190 -19.59 4.95 -2.81
CA ASP A 190 -19.98 3.70 -3.47
C ASP A 190 -18.81 2.97 -4.14
N ARG A 191 -17.60 3.57 -4.10
CA ARG A 191 -16.42 3.01 -4.76
C ARG A 191 -16.17 1.54 -4.39
N ASN A 192 -16.26 1.22 -3.11
CA ASN A 192 -16.02 -0.13 -2.57
C ASN A 192 -17.34 -0.85 -2.20
N ALA A 193 -18.50 -0.26 -2.49
CA ALA A 193 -19.79 -0.88 -2.19
C ALA A 193 -19.84 -2.32 -2.72
N PRO A 194 -20.32 -3.29 -1.93
CA PRO A 194 -20.44 -4.68 -2.37
C PRO A 194 -21.40 -4.79 -3.54
N ILE A 195 -21.07 -5.66 -4.49
CA ILE A 195 -21.87 -5.98 -5.66
C ILE A 195 -22.44 -7.38 -5.43
N ASP A 196 -23.76 -7.46 -5.27
CA ASP A 196 -24.45 -8.74 -5.31
C ASP A 196 -24.68 -9.13 -6.78
N VAL A 197 -23.95 -10.14 -7.22
CA VAL A 197 -24.08 -10.72 -8.57
C VAL A 197 -24.89 -12.03 -8.56
N GLY A 198 -25.60 -12.32 -7.47
CA GLY A 198 -26.41 -13.53 -7.35
C GLY A 198 -25.59 -14.84 -7.23
N ALA A 199 -24.30 -14.71 -6.93
CA ALA A 199 -23.53 -15.87 -6.52
C ALA A 199 -24.02 -16.30 -5.14
N GLY A 200 -24.67 -17.44 -5.06
CA GLY A 200 -25.38 -18.06 -3.92
C GLY A 200 -25.02 -17.59 -2.51
N ALA A 201 -25.80 -18.03 -1.52
CA ALA A 201 -25.58 -17.63 -0.14
C ALA A 201 -24.12 -17.82 0.28
N GLU A 202 -23.49 -16.73 0.74
CA GLU A 202 -22.15 -16.78 1.34
C GLU A 202 -22.18 -17.84 2.47
N LYS A 203 -21.32 -18.85 2.36
CA LYS A 203 -21.18 -19.82 3.43
C LYS A 203 -20.40 -19.15 4.57
N GLU A 204 -21.06 -18.99 5.70
CA GLU A 204 -20.34 -18.57 6.91
C GLU A 204 -19.32 -19.65 7.27
N VAL A 205 -18.08 -19.21 7.46
CA VAL A 205 -16.96 -20.06 7.87
C VAL A 205 -16.57 -19.64 9.28
N SER A 206 -16.58 -20.57 10.22
CA SER A 206 -16.12 -20.30 11.58
C SER A 206 -14.63 -19.99 11.62
N TRP A 207 -14.18 -19.33 12.71
CA TRP A 207 -12.76 -19.06 12.88
C TRP A 207 -11.92 -20.34 12.87
N GLU A 208 -12.38 -21.40 13.50
CA GLU A 208 -11.73 -22.71 13.58
C GLU A 208 -11.60 -23.36 12.19
N GLU A 209 -12.66 -23.30 11.39
CA GLU A 209 -12.64 -23.79 10.01
C GLU A 209 -11.66 -22.97 9.14
N ALA A 210 -11.68 -21.65 9.26
CA ALA A 210 -10.76 -20.77 8.52
C ALA A 210 -9.29 -21.08 8.89
N VAL A 211 -8.99 -21.25 10.17
CA VAL A 211 -7.65 -21.67 10.63
C VAL A 211 -7.27 -23.07 10.09
N GLY A 212 -8.23 -23.99 10.04
CA GLY A 212 -7.99 -25.30 9.44
C GLY A 212 -7.65 -25.23 7.96
N MET A 213 -8.37 -24.39 7.18
CA MET A 213 -8.10 -24.20 5.74
C MET A 213 -6.73 -23.59 5.46
N VAL A 214 -6.25 -22.71 6.34
CA VAL A 214 -4.93 -22.07 6.16
C VAL A 214 -3.78 -22.99 6.56
N LYS A 215 -4.02 -23.95 7.46
CA LYS A 215 -2.99 -24.88 7.94
C LYS A 215 -2.89 -26.16 7.09
N ALA A 216 -3.86 -26.42 6.23
CA ALA A 216 -3.85 -27.55 5.31
C ALA A 216 -2.98 -27.30 4.09
#